data_c5f475490401347c8e75f3c87809c6d5
#
_entry.id   c5f475490401347c8e75f3c87809c6d5
#
_cell.length_a   1.000
_cell.length_b   1.000
_cell.length_c   1.000
_cell.angle_alpha   90.00
_cell.angle_beta   90.00
_cell.angle_gamma   90.00
#
_symmetry.space_group_name_H-M   'P 1'
#
loop_
_entity.id
_entity.type
_entity.pdbx_description
1 polymer ?
#
loop_
_entity_poly.entity_id
_entity_poly.type
_entity_poly.pdbx_seq_one_letter_code
_entity_poly.pdbx_strand_id
1 'polypeptide(L)'
;MGAGLAVYRGLTWGLGLVLPAAAGLGRADGAWRGALTGASAEGAASAGSIWVHAASMGEVGAARRWVDALVEAGVRPPLLLTTRTRTGLERARREMPGRVAARIAPLDLPQTVRALLESACPSRLDVVETEVWPNLILEARRARVAVVFVSGTVSARTERRLRALGVAGPALLGNGVFALARDDEAAARFRALGIPEARVRVAGDLKADFPSPAAVPAEGERVAVVFGSFRPGEEATALAIAEALHGMGVEEGRPATPPARPLLVVAPRHEEGAARARRLFAGAGYAVFERGAAERSVETLPAWLSRAASGARTRVAILSTHGELPEAYDHARVAIVGGTFAPFGGHTPLEAASRGCPVIAGPYHDAVARALGAIARDGGAAIAPDPASAAAVAASWWRDGGFAARSQAALRAARSLGGAARRGLEALEAWRLVP
;
A
#
# COMPACT_ATOMS: atom_id res chain seq x y z
N MET A 1 36.16 8.93 -4.36
CA MET A 1 34.95 9.65 -3.97
C MET A 1 34.86 10.87 -4.88
N GLY A 2 33.75 11.07 -5.62
CA GLY A 2 33.60 12.23 -6.50
C GLY A 2 33.58 13.54 -5.70
N ALA A 3 34.00 14.65 -6.32
CA ALA A 3 34.09 15.96 -5.66
C ALA A 3 32.77 16.38 -4.98
N GLY A 4 31.64 16.22 -5.66
CA GLY A 4 30.31 16.54 -5.10
C GLY A 4 29.96 15.73 -3.87
N LEU A 5 30.27 14.43 -3.84
CA LEU A 5 30.04 13.58 -2.68
C LEU A 5 30.95 13.98 -1.50
N ALA A 6 32.17 14.43 -1.79
CA ALA A 6 33.10 14.93 -0.75
C ALA A 6 32.56 16.25 -0.14
N VAL A 7 32.11 17.16 -0.97
CA VAL A 7 31.49 18.45 -0.53
C VAL A 7 30.23 18.19 0.31
N TYR A 8 29.30 17.38 -0.19
CA TYR A 8 28.08 17.02 0.55
C TYR A 8 28.42 16.45 1.93
N ARG A 9 29.40 15.53 1.99
CA ARG A 9 29.81 14.90 3.22
C ARG A 9 30.48 15.88 4.19
N GLY A 10 31.32 16.79 3.68
CA GLY A 10 31.96 17.82 4.52
C GLY A 10 30.94 18.76 5.16
N LEU A 11 29.96 19.25 4.37
CA LEU A 11 28.89 20.12 4.85
C LEU A 11 28.01 19.41 5.89
N THR A 12 27.59 18.19 5.60
CA THR A 12 26.74 17.42 6.54
C THR A 12 27.50 16.99 7.79
N TRP A 13 28.81 16.75 7.71
CA TRP A 13 29.66 16.49 8.87
C TRP A 13 29.73 17.71 9.79
N GLY A 14 29.95 18.90 9.25
CA GLY A 14 29.95 20.15 10.01
C GLY A 14 28.58 20.42 10.69
N LEU A 15 27.49 20.24 9.97
CA LEU A 15 26.15 20.35 10.54
C LEU A 15 25.90 19.35 11.68
N GLY A 16 26.43 18.15 11.58
CA GLY A 16 26.32 17.11 12.60
C GLY A 16 27.05 17.43 13.91
N LEU A 17 27.97 18.38 13.93
CA LEU A 17 28.60 18.89 15.15
C LEU A 17 27.75 19.92 15.87
N VAL A 18 26.95 20.69 15.14
CA VAL A 18 26.20 21.84 15.68
C VAL A 18 24.75 21.47 16.04
N LEU A 19 24.07 20.72 15.18
CA LEU A 19 22.64 20.43 15.35
C LEU A 19 22.27 19.64 16.63
N PRO A 20 23.04 18.62 17.08
CA PRO A 20 22.71 17.94 18.34
C PRO A 20 22.82 18.84 19.57
N ALA A 21 23.77 19.76 19.57
CA ALA A 21 23.92 20.73 20.66
C ALA A 21 22.75 21.74 20.67
N ALA A 22 22.31 22.22 19.49
CA ALA A 22 21.16 23.08 19.35
C ALA A 22 19.84 22.38 19.76
N ALA A 23 19.70 21.07 19.49
CA ALA A 23 18.53 20.28 19.91
C ALA A 23 18.45 20.07 21.42
N GLY A 24 19.58 20.08 22.14
CA GLY A 24 19.64 20.04 23.60
C GLY A 24 19.12 21.32 24.25
N LEU A 25 19.19 22.46 23.54
CA LEU A 25 18.72 23.77 23.99
C LEU A 25 17.26 24.06 23.60
N GLY A 26 16.64 23.23 22.73
CA GLY A 26 15.30 23.42 22.20
C GLY A 26 14.25 22.44 22.75
N ARG A 27 12.97 22.73 22.45
CA ARG A 27 11.79 21.90 22.79
C ARG A 27 11.57 20.73 21.82
N ALA A 28 12.62 20.08 21.29
CA ALA A 28 12.44 18.90 20.46
C ALA A 28 11.85 17.75 21.29
N ASP A 29 10.78 17.12 20.81
CA ASP A 29 10.23 15.92 21.44
C ASP A 29 11.21 14.73 21.32
N GLY A 30 10.97 13.66 22.08
CA GLY A 30 11.87 12.51 22.16
C GLY A 30 12.15 11.86 20.80
N ALA A 31 11.16 11.84 19.89
CA ALA A 31 11.29 11.25 18.56
C ALA A 31 12.28 12.05 17.68
N TRP A 32 12.19 13.38 17.70
CA TRP A 32 13.11 14.27 16.96
C TRP A 32 14.51 14.33 17.58
N ARG A 33 14.61 14.22 18.90
CA ARG A 33 15.92 14.07 19.56
C ARG A 33 16.64 12.82 19.06
N GLY A 34 15.93 11.70 18.95
CA GLY A 34 16.47 10.47 18.36
C GLY A 34 16.98 10.67 16.93
N ALA A 35 16.25 11.44 16.10
CA ALA A 35 16.69 11.76 14.73
C ALA A 35 17.98 12.60 14.69
N LEU A 36 18.15 13.51 15.64
CA LEU A 36 19.30 14.41 15.74
C LEU A 36 20.53 13.77 16.37
N THR A 37 20.35 12.79 17.23
CA THR A 37 21.46 12.11 17.94
C THR A 37 21.80 10.75 17.37
N GLY A 38 20.90 10.14 16.58
CA GLY A 38 20.99 8.75 16.13
C GLY A 38 20.71 7.73 17.24
N ALA A 39 20.68 8.18 18.50
CA ALA A 39 20.37 7.37 19.66
C ALA A 39 18.91 7.58 20.08
N SER A 40 18.17 6.50 20.30
CA SER A 40 16.81 6.55 20.85
C SER A 40 16.66 5.47 21.90
N ALA A 41 16.17 5.87 23.08
CA ALA A 41 15.76 4.92 24.12
C ALA A 41 14.47 4.18 23.73
N GLU A 42 13.64 4.79 22.86
CA GLU A 42 12.43 4.17 22.35
C GLU A 42 12.75 3.29 21.13
N GLY A 43 12.36 2.02 21.18
CA GLY A 43 12.50 1.08 20.08
C GLY A 43 13.96 0.70 19.82
N ALA A 44 14.73 0.40 20.90
CA ALA A 44 16.07 -0.15 20.76
C ALA A 44 16.01 -1.42 19.90
N ALA A 45 16.59 -1.37 18.70
CA ALA A 45 16.73 -2.55 17.86
C ALA A 45 17.83 -3.43 18.47
N SER A 46 17.57 -4.74 18.52
CA SER A 46 18.57 -5.71 18.95
C SER A 46 19.62 -5.87 17.83
N ALA A 47 20.84 -6.22 18.23
CA ALA A 47 21.93 -6.51 17.29
C ALA A 47 21.50 -7.59 16.26
N GLY A 48 21.96 -7.42 15.02
CA GLY A 48 21.60 -8.31 13.91
C GLY A 48 20.24 -8.02 13.27
N SER A 49 19.60 -6.91 13.62
CA SER A 49 18.30 -6.52 13.05
C SER A 49 18.36 -6.31 11.52
N ILE A 50 17.23 -6.48 10.85
CA ILE A 50 17.03 -5.94 9.49
C ILE A 50 16.45 -4.53 9.65
N TRP A 51 17.15 -3.55 9.12
CA TRP A 51 16.71 -2.17 9.15
C TRP A 51 15.91 -1.84 7.88
N VAL A 52 14.62 -1.56 8.01
CA VAL A 52 13.73 -1.13 6.92
C VAL A 52 13.53 0.39 7.04
N HIS A 53 13.87 1.12 5.98
CA HIS A 53 13.66 2.57 5.90
C HIS A 53 12.53 2.91 4.92
N ALA A 54 11.49 3.59 5.41
CA ALA A 54 10.32 4.02 4.66
C ALA A 54 9.98 5.48 5.03
N ALA A 55 10.35 6.44 4.18
CA ALA A 55 10.36 7.86 4.55
C ALA A 55 8.98 8.45 4.83
N SER A 56 7.96 8.02 4.12
CA SER A 56 6.61 8.60 4.17
C SER A 56 5.55 7.60 4.64
N MET A 57 4.38 8.10 4.99
CA MET A 57 3.21 7.29 5.33
C MET A 57 2.83 6.30 4.19
N GLY A 58 2.97 6.72 2.92
CA GLY A 58 2.70 5.85 1.77
C GLY A 58 3.70 4.70 1.65
N GLU A 59 4.98 4.98 1.89
CA GLU A 59 6.05 3.98 1.88
C GLU A 59 5.96 3.02 3.06
N VAL A 60 5.47 3.46 4.24
CA VAL A 60 5.19 2.57 5.37
C VAL A 60 4.19 1.48 4.99
N GLY A 61 3.19 1.78 4.15
CA GLY A 61 2.27 0.78 3.62
C GLY A 61 2.95 -0.26 2.70
N ALA A 62 3.93 0.15 1.88
CA ALA A 62 4.74 -0.76 1.08
C ALA A 62 5.71 -1.56 1.96
N ALA A 63 6.36 -0.90 2.94
CA ALA A 63 7.23 -1.54 3.93
C ALA A 63 6.48 -2.60 4.74
N ARG A 64 5.19 -2.40 5.05
CA ARG A 64 4.36 -3.39 5.74
C ARG A 64 4.30 -4.70 4.93
N ARG A 65 4.06 -4.64 3.62
CA ARG A 65 4.00 -5.83 2.77
C ARG A 65 5.35 -6.54 2.68
N TRP A 66 6.43 -5.78 2.65
CA TRP A 66 7.79 -6.34 2.70
C TRP A 66 8.07 -7.04 4.02
N VAL A 67 7.73 -6.39 5.14
CA VAL A 67 7.86 -6.97 6.48
C VAL A 67 7.03 -8.24 6.63
N ASP A 68 5.79 -8.23 6.16
CA ASP A 68 4.93 -9.43 6.21
C ASP A 68 5.55 -10.59 5.43
N ALA A 69 6.07 -10.33 4.22
CA ALA A 69 6.72 -11.34 3.41
C ALA A 69 8.01 -11.89 4.07
N LEU A 70 8.81 -11.03 4.71
CA LEU A 70 9.97 -11.48 5.50
C LEU A 70 9.54 -12.38 6.67
N VAL A 71 8.45 -12.02 7.35
CA VAL A 71 7.90 -12.81 8.47
C VAL A 71 7.38 -14.16 7.99
N GLU A 72 6.61 -14.18 6.90
CA GLU A 72 6.06 -15.39 6.29
C GLU A 72 7.15 -16.33 5.76
N ALA A 73 8.23 -15.76 5.22
CA ALA A 73 9.43 -16.52 4.81
C ALA A 73 10.25 -17.06 6.00
N GLY A 74 9.79 -16.85 7.24
CA GLY A 74 10.47 -17.37 8.43
C GLY A 74 11.69 -16.57 8.87
N VAL A 75 11.89 -15.36 8.36
CA VAL A 75 12.96 -14.47 8.77
C VAL A 75 12.81 -14.10 10.25
N ARG A 76 13.78 -14.50 11.08
CA ARG A 76 13.72 -14.38 12.55
C ARG A 76 14.40 -13.14 13.16
N PRO A 77 15.40 -12.49 12.51
CA PRO A 77 16.04 -11.33 13.09
C PRO A 77 15.06 -10.25 13.52
N PRO A 78 15.37 -9.47 14.56
CA PRO A 78 14.60 -8.30 14.93
C PRO A 78 14.46 -7.35 13.75
N LEU A 79 13.32 -6.66 13.65
CA LEU A 79 13.04 -5.70 12.58
C LEU A 79 13.03 -4.29 13.17
N LEU A 80 13.77 -3.38 12.53
CA LEU A 80 13.76 -1.97 12.83
C LEU A 80 13.14 -1.22 11.65
N LEU A 81 12.01 -0.52 11.84
CA LEU A 81 11.48 0.39 10.84
C LEU A 81 11.81 1.83 11.19
N THR A 82 12.31 2.59 10.23
CA THR A 82 12.50 4.03 10.38
C THR A 82 11.70 4.80 9.34
N THR A 83 11.13 5.94 9.76
CA THR A 83 10.38 6.84 8.88
C THR A 83 10.75 8.30 9.16
N ARG A 84 10.52 9.20 8.21
CA ARG A 84 10.87 10.63 8.34
C ARG A 84 9.76 11.50 8.86
N THR A 85 8.51 11.00 8.88
CA THR A 85 7.35 11.79 9.25
C THR A 85 6.68 11.25 10.50
N ARG A 86 6.05 12.15 11.29
CA ARG A 86 5.27 11.75 12.46
C ARG A 86 4.10 10.86 12.06
N THR A 87 3.39 11.22 11.00
CA THR A 87 2.26 10.43 10.47
C THR A 87 2.70 9.03 10.00
N GLY A 88 3.91 8.92 9.43
CA GLY A 88 4.52 7.63 9.10
C GLY A 88 4.83 6.80 10.34
N LEU A 89 5.36 7.42 11.40
CA LEU A 89 5.65 6.74 12.67
C LEU A 89 4.38 6.24 13.36
N GLU A 90 3.35 7.07 13.41
CA GLU A 90 2.03 6.69 13.97
C GLU A 90 1.43 5.51 13.19
N ARG A 91 1.49 5.57 11.85
CA ARG A 91 1.07 4.47 11.00
C ARG A 91 1.89 3.20 11.26
N ALA A 92 3.21 3.31 11.33
CA ALA A 92 4.08 2.17 11.60
C ALA A 92 3.76 1.51 12.96
N ARG A 93 3.60 2.30 14.01
CA ARG A 93 3.25 1.81 15.36
C ARG A 93 1.88 1.10 15.39
N ARG A 94 0.93 1.55 14.59
CA ARG A 94 -0.41 0.95 14.50
C ARG A 94 -0.46 -0.31 13.64
N GLU A 95 0.24 -0.33 12.52
CA GLU A 95 0.07 -1.33 11.48
C GLU A 95 1.15 -2.40 11.44
N MET A 96 2.35 -2.16 12.00
CA MET A 96 3.43 -3.15 11.97
C MET A 96 3.21 -4.26 13.00
N PRO A 97 3.68 -5.50 12.72
CA PRO A 97 3.71 -6.57 13.71
C PRO A 97 4.46 -6.15 14.98
N GLY A 98 4.03 -6.61 16.16
CA GLY A 98 4.56 -6.19 17.46
C GLY A 98 6.07 -6.43 17.67
N ARG A 99 6.71 -7.24 16.83
CA ARG A 99 8.17 -7.46 16.82
C ARG A 99 8.98 -6.42 16.04
N VAL A 100 8.31 -5.43 15.42
CA VAL A 100 8.96 -4.35 14.67
C VAL A 100 9.11 -3.13 15.54
N ALA A 101 10.34 -2.75 15.85
CA ALA A 101 10.62 -1.49 16.49
C ALA A 101 10.47 -0.34 15.48
N ALA A 102 9.66 0.67 15.77
CA ALA A 102 9.43 1.80 14.87
C ALA A 102 9.89 3.12 15.49
N ARG A 103 10.67 3.92 14.72
CA ARG A 103 11.17 5.23 15.14
C ARG A 103 11.36 6.21 13.99
N ILE A 104 11.59 7.48 14.31
CA ILE A 104 12.01 8.48 13.32
C ILE A 104 13.43 8.14 12.85
N ALA A 105 13.65 8.25 11.52
CA ALA A 105 14.94 8.03 10.90
C ALA A 105 15.98 9.06 11.37
N PRO A 106 17.28 8.69 11.48
CA PRO A 106 18.33 9.65 11.71
C PRO A 106 18.38 10.66 10.57
N LEU A 107 18.73 11.90 10.85
CA LEU A 107 19.09 12.83 9.79
C LEU A 107 20.25 12.29 8.99
N ASP A 108 20.36 12.63 7.70
CA ASP A 108 21.43 12.15 6.83
C ASP A 108 22.77 12.84 7.14
N LEU A 109 23.19 12.75 8.41
CA LEU A 109 24.45 13.23 8.92
C LEU A 109 25.34 12.03 9.26
N PRO A 110 26.65 12.05 8.96
CA PRO A 110 27.51 10.90 9.22
C PRO A 110 27.47 10.41 10.67
N GLN A 111 27.38 11.34 11.63
CA GLN A 111 27.41 11.03 13.08
C GLN A 111 26.12 10.33 13.51
N THR A 112 24.95 10.85 13.11
CA THR A 112 23.65 10.32 13.49
C THR A 112 23.39 8.95 12.88
N VAL A 113 23.80 8.76 11.61
CA VAL A 113 23.70 7.47 10.93
C VAL A 113 24.62 6.43 11.58
N ARG A 114 25.86 6.79 11.92
CA ARG A 114 26.78 5.89 12.64
C ARG A 114 26.25 5.47 14.00
N ALA A 115 25.76 6.42 14.78
CA ALA A 115 25.19 6.12 16.09
C ALA A 115 24.04 5.11 16.01
N LEU A 116 23.20 5.21 14.94
CA LEU A 116 22.17 4.21 14.67
C LEU A 116 22.77 2.86 14.29
N LEU A 117 23.73 2.82 13.37
CA LEU A 117 24.39 1.58 12.94
C LEU A 117 25.09 0.88 14.10
N GLU A 118 25.75 1.61 14.99
CA GLU A 118 26.41 1.09 16.17
C GLU A 118 25.42 0.54 17.20
N SER A 119 24.30 1.25 17.43
CA SER A 119 23.30 0.82 18.42
C SER A 119 22.43 -0.34 17.95
N ALA A 120 22.10 -0.40 16.66
CA ALA A 120 21.22 -1.42 16.08
C ALA A 120 21.98 -2.60 15.46
N CYS A 121 23.29 -2.43 15.13
CA CYS A 121 24.13 -3.41 14.45
C CYS A 121 23.36 -4.18 13.36
N PRO A 122 22.71 -3.50 12.39
CA PRO A 122 21.85 -4.17 11.43
C PRO A 122 22.66 -5.08 10.51
N SER A 123 22.11 -6.26 10.19
CA SER A 123 22.69 -7.18 9.20
C SER A 123 22.46 -6.69 7.76
N ARG A 124 21.38 -5.95 7.53
CA ARG A 124 20.99 -5.40 6.23
C ARG A 124 20.15 -4.14 6.41
N LEU A 125 20.23 -3.21 5.45
CA LEU A 125 19.38 -2.03 5.32
C LEU A 125 18.52 -2.16 4.07
N ASP A 126 17.20 -2.27 4.23
CA ASP A 126 16.22 -2.28 3.16
C ASP A 126 15.60 -0.87 3.02
N VAL A 127 15.87 -0.20 1.90
CA VAL A 127 15.36 1.15 1.61
C VAL A 127 14.15 1.03 0.67
N VAL A 128 12.98 1.44 1.14
CA VAL A 128 11.74 1.34 0.36
C VAL A 128 11.63 2.50 -0.62
N GLU A 129 11.33 2.19 -1.87
CA GLU A 129 11.15 3.13 -2.98
C GLU A 129 12.40 3.98 -3.32
N THR A 130 12.37 5.32 -3.11
CA THR A 130 13.26 6.26 -3.83
C THR A 130 14.29 6.95 -2.95
N GLU A 131 14.50 6.54 -1.73
CA GLU A 131 15.29 7.29 -0.75
C GLU A 131 16.80 7.10 -0.93
N VAL A 132 17.41 7.90 -1.82
CA VAL A 132 18.87 7.94 -2.01
C VAL A 132 19.50 8.98 -1.08
N TRP A 133 19.87 8.55 0.15
CA TRP A 133 20.52 9.36 1.16
C TRP A 133 22.02 9.06 1.20
N PRO A 134 22.90 10.01 0.77
CA PRO A 134 24.32 9.70 0.59
C PRO A 134 25.04 9.23 1.84
N ASN A 135 24.83 9.87 2.99
CA ASN A 135 25.52 9.42 4.22
C ASN A 135 24.94 8.10 4.75
N LEU A 136 23.61 7.91 4.68
CA LEU A 136 22.97 6.65 5.04
C LEU A 136 23.61 5.47 4.30
N ILE A 137 23.71 5.60 2.97
CA ILE A 137 24.29 4.55 2.12
C ILE A 137 25.78 4.37 2.38
N LEU A 138 26.55 5.47 2.48
CA LEU A 138 28.00 5.40 2.70
C LEU A 138 28.36 4.82 4.06
N GLU A 139 27.68 5.23 5.13
CA GLU A 139 27.98 4.74 6.47
C GLU A 139 27.54 3.28 6.63
N ALA A 140 26.39 2.87 6.05
CA ALA A 140 25.99 1.46 6.00
C ALA A 140 27.05 0.60 5.30
N ARG A 141 27.51 1.03 4.12
CA ARG A 141 28.58 0.33 3.38
C ARG A 141 29.90 0.26 4.15
N ARG A 142 30.27 1.32 4.87
CA ARG A 142 31.48 1.33 5.74
C ARG A 142 31.36 0.35 6.89
N ALA A 143 30.18 0.23 7.46
CA ALA A 143 29.86 -0.76 8.48
C ALA A 143 29.69 -2.18 7.90
N ARG A 144 29.91 -2.38 6.59
CA ARG A 144 29.70 -3.65 5.86
C ARG A 144 28.26 -4.15 5.91
N VAL A 145 27.30 -3.24 6.10
CA VAL A 145 25.87 -3.49 6.02
C VAL A 145 25.44 -3.40 4.56
N ALA A 146 24.85 -4.46 4.01
CA ALA A 146 24.31 -4.47 2.67
C ALA A 146 23.11 -3.51 2.59
N VAL A 147 23.04 -2.71 1.52
CA VAL A 147 21.91 -1.80 1.25
C VAL A 147 21.11 -2.35 0.10
N VAL A 148 19.82 -2.56 0.30
CA VAL A 148 18.90 -3.08 -0.73
C VAL A 148 17.79 -2.06 -0.96
N PHE A 149 17.68 -1.51 -2.15
CA PHE A 149 16.50 -0.76 -2.56
C PHE A 149 15.37 -1.73 -2.85
N VAL A 150 14.27 -1.65 -2.10
CA VAL A 150 13.12 -2.55 -2.22
C VAL A 150 11.95 -1.81 -2.87
N SER A 151 11.34 -2.41 -3.91
CA SER A 151 10.39 -1.69 -4.77
C SER A 151 10.99 -0.39 -5.32
N GLY A 152 12.31 -0.46 -5.58
CA GLY A 152 13.13 0.71 -5.86
C GLY A 152 12.70 1.43 -7.13
N THR A 153 12.57 2.75 -7.04
CA THR A 153 12.32 3.61 -8.19
C THR A 153 13.19 4.85 -8.12
N VAL A 154 13.61 5.35 -9.27
CA VAL A 154 14.36 6.61 -9.39
C VAL A 154 13.77 7.40 -10.53
N SER A 155 13.26 8.60 -10.25
CA SER A 155 12.74 9.46 -11.30
C SER A 155 13.89 10.03 -12.17
N ALA A 156 13.62 10.35 -13.43
CA ALA A 156 14.59 11.02 -14.31
C ALA A 156 15.09 12.34 -13.71
N ARG A 157 14.26 13.03 -12.93
CA ARG A 157 14.64 14.27 -12.21
C ARG A 157 15.64 13.96 -11.09
N THR A 158 15.39 12.91 -10.31
CA THR A 158 16.30 12.48 -9.24
C THR A 158 17.63 12.02 -9.80
N GLU A 159 17.61 11.20 -10.86
CA GLU A 159 18.82 10.75 -11.55
C GLU A 159 19.67 11.95 -12.02
N ARG A 160 19.06 12.90 -12.73
CA ARG A 160 19.77 14.12 -13.20
C ARG A 160 20.36 14.92 -12.04
N ARG A 161 19.63 15.07 -10.93
CA ARG A 161 20.13 15.79 -9.75
C ARG A 161 21.33 15.09 -9.12
N LEU A 162 21.26 13.77 -8.91
CA LEU A 162 22.36 13.01 -8.34
C LEU A 162 23.61 13.09 -9.21
N ARG A 163 23.46 13.05 -10.53
CA ARG A 163 24.57 13.23 -11.49
C ARG A 163 25.13 14.65 -11.44
N ALA A 164 24.28 15.66 -11.49
CA ALA A 164 24.69 17.08 -11.47
C ALA A 164 25.42 17.44 -10.16
N LEU A 165 25.01 16.88 -9.04
CA LEU A 165 25.68 17.07 -7.75
C LEU A 165 26.94 16.21 -7.58
N GLY A 166 27.29 15.38 -8.57
CA GLY A 166 28.45 14.49 -8.48
C GLY A 166 28.37 13.44 -7.35
N VAL A 167 27.14 13.16 -6.87
CA VAL A 167 26.89 12.15 -5.83
C VAL A 167 26.48 10.80 -6.41
N ALA A 168 26.21 10.73 -7.71
CA ALA A 168 25.96 9.48 -8.44
C ALA A 168 27.25 8.71 -8.72
N GLY A 169 27.13 7.40 -8.89
CA GLY A 169 28.21 6.55 -9.36
C GLY A 169 28.64 5.47 -8.36
N PRO A 170 29.61 4.62 -8.77
CA PRO A 170 30.04 3.46 -7.99
C PRO A 170 30.60 3.80 -6.59
N ALA A 171 31.07 5.03 -6.40
CA ALA A 171 31.55 5.50 -5.09
C ALA A 171 30.41 5.49 -4.05
N LEU A 172 29.20 5.83 -4.44
CA LEU A 172 28.01 5.79 -3.58
C LEU A 172 27.24 4.47 -3.73
N LEU A 173 26.92 4.06 -4.96
CA LEU A 173 25.98 2.98 -5.28
C LEU A 173 26.67 1.70 -5.81
N GLY A 174 27.97 1.55 -5.63
CA GLY A 174 28.72 0.38 -6.09
C GLY A 174 28.60 -0.83 -5.15
N ASN A 175 29.75 -1.31 -4.68
CA ASN A 175 29.82 -2.50 -3.85
C ASN A 175 28.96 -2.40 -2.57
N GLY A 176 28.24 -3.49 -2.26
CA GLY A 176 27.35 -3.58 -1.09
C GLY A 176 25.97 -2.94 -1.30
N VAL A 177 25.67 -2.43 -2.51
CA VAL A 177 24.34 -1.89 -2.84
C VAL A 177 23.66 -2.79 -3.88
N PHE A 178 22.37 -3.06 -3.66
CA PHE A 178 21.52 -3.92 -4.47
C PHE A 178 20.21 -3.19 -4.77
N ALA A 179 19.54 -3.55 -5.86
CA ALA A 179 18.24 -2.97 -6.21
C ALA A 179 17.24 -4.04 -6.67
N LEU A 180 16.15 -4.14 -5.94
CA LEU A 180 14.91 -4.78 -6.33
C LEU A 180 14.05 -3.68 -6.98
N ALA A 181 14.26 -3.46 -8.27
CA ALA A 181 13.63 -2.40 -9.02
C ALA A 181 12.13 -2.65 -9.22
N ARG A 182 11.33 -1.59 -9.23
CA ARG A 182 9.89 -1.66 -9.47
C ARG A 182 9.55 -2.10 -10.90
N ASP A 183 10.35 -1.67 -11.87
CA ASP A 183 10.16 -1.93 -13.31
C ASP A 183 11.50 -1.85 -14.05
N ASP A 184 11.48 -2.17 -15.35
CA ASP A 184 12.68 -2.16 -16.20
C ASP A 184 13.31 -0.77 -16.31
N GLU A 185 12.49 0.29 -16.33
CA GLU A 185 12.98 1.67 -16.40
C GLU A 185 13.74 2.04 -15.12
N ALA A 186 13.21 1.69 -13.95
CA ALA A 186 13.89 1.87 -12.67
C ALA A 186 15.19 1.03 -12.61
N ALA A 187 15.17 -0.20 -13.10
CA ALA A 187 16.34 -1.05 -13.17
C ALA A 187 17.45 -0.43 -14.05
N ALA A 188 17.08 0.07 -15.23
CA ALA A 188 18.01 0.76 -16.12
C ALA A 188 18.65 2.00 -15.44
N ARG A 189 17.84 2.78 -14.71
CA ARG A 189 18.34 3.96 -13.97
C ARG A 189 19.26 3.58 -12.82
N PHE A 190 18.98 2.54 -12.05
CA PHE A 190 19.87 2.07 -10.99
C PHE A 190 21.23 1.62 -11.53
N ARG A 191 21.25 0.91 -12.68
CA ARG A 191 22.51 0.57 -13.38
C ARG A 191 23.26 1.81 -13.82
N ALA A 192 22.55 2.76 -14.44
CA ALA A 192 23.12 4.04 -14.88
C ALA A 192 23.67 4.90 -13.73
N LEU A 193 23.14 4.72 -12.51
CA LEU A 193 23.63 5.36 -11.29
C LEU A 193 24.80 4.61 -10.62
N GLY A 194 25.20 3.44 -11.14
CA GLY A 194 26.42 2.76 -10.74
C GLY A 194 26.23 1.48 -9.92
N ILE A 195 24.99 0.96 -9.77
CA ILE A 195 24.78 -0.38 -9.20
C ILE A 195 25.17 -1.43 -10.26
N PRO A 196 26.04 -2.40 -9.94
CA PRO A 196 26.43 -3.45 -10.88
C PRO A 196 25.22 -4.27 -11.38
N GLU A 197 25.25 -4.67 -12.67
CA GLU A 197 24.18 -5.44 -13.34
C GLU A 197 23.73 -6.66 -12.52
N ALA A 198 24.68 -7.44 -12.00
CA ALA A 198 24.40 -8.64 -11.21
C ALA A 198 23.62 -8.37 -9.91
N ARG A 199 23.56 -7.11 -9.47
CA ARG A 199 22.91 -6.66 -8.23
C ARG A 199 21.62 -5.87 -8.47
N VAL A 200 21.11 -5.89 -9.69
CA VAL A 200 19.83 -5.29 -10.05
C VAL A 200 18.88 -6.38 -10.54
N ARG A 201 17.69 -6.45 -9.97
CA ARG A 201 16.61 -7.34 -10.42
C ARG A 201 15.30 -6.54 -10.48
N VAL A 202 14.47 -6.82 -11.47
CA VAL A 202 13.10 -6.29 -11.51
C VAL A 202 12.24 -7.19 -10.64
N ALA A 203 11.87 -6.70 -9.47
CA ALA A 203 11.02 -7.41 -8.52
C ALA A 203 9.55 -6.98 -8.63
N GLY A 204 9.27 -5.74 -8.99
CA GLY A 204 7.91 -5.20 -9.09
C GLY A 204 7.58 -4.15 -8.02
N ASP A 205 6.33 -3.74 -7.99
CA ASP A 205 5.84 -2.73 -7.05
C ASP A 205 5.18 -3.38 -5.84
N LEU A 206 5.75 -3.19 -4.65
CA LEU A 206 5.15 -3.66 -3.40
C LEU A 206 3.75 -3.08 -3.15
N LYS A 207 3.43 -1.92 -3.72
CA LYS A 207 2.09 -1.35 -3.64
C LYS A 207 1.04 -2.16 -4.41
N ALA A 208 1.49 -3.02 -5.33
CA ALA A 208 0.66 -3.97 -6.05
C ALA A 208 0.53 -5.34 -5.35
N ASP A 209 1.32 -5.60 -4.32
CA ASP A 209 1.26 -6.84 -3.54
C ASP A 209 0.13 -6.78 -2.52
N PHE A 210 -1.03 -7.23 -2.94
CA PHE A 210 -2.16 -7.44 -2.04
C PHE A 210 -2.24 -8.92 -1.68
N PRO A 211 -2.42 -9.25 -0.39
CA PRO A 211 -2.62 -10.64 0.01
C PRO A 211 -3.90 -11.19 -0.63
N SER A 212 -3.78 -12.31 -1.31
CA SER A 212 -4.94 -13.07 -1.77
C SER A 212 -5.48 -13.91 -0.62
N PRO A 213 -6.79 -14.13 -0.51
CA PRO A 213 -7.34 -15.05 0.50
C PRO A 213 -6.82 -16.46 0.25
N ALA A 214 -6.71 -17.26 1.31
CA ALA A 214 -6.29 -18.67 1.21
C ALA A 214 -7.24 -19.47 0.31
N ALA A 215 -8.53 -19.15 0.36
CA ALA A 215 -9.54 -19.65 -0.56
C ALA A 215 -10.40 -18.48 -1.05
N VAL A 216 -10.62 -18.37 -2.35
CA VAL A 216 -11.54 -17.38 -2.92
C VAL A 216 -12.96 -17.85 -2.62
N PRO A 217 -13.79 -17.05 -1.94
CA PRO A 217 -15.16 -17.44 -1.61
C PRO A 217 -15.96 -17.81 -2.86
N ALA A 218 -16.83 -18.79 -2.71
CA ALA A 218 -17.70 -19.24 -3.81
C ALA A 218 -18.65 -18.10 -4.24
N GLU A 219 -19.11 -18.17 -5.48
CA GLU A 219 -20.02 -17.17 -6.05
C GLU A 219 -21.28 -16.97 -5.20
N GLY A 220 -21.84 -18.03 -4.64
CA GLY A 220 -23.04 -18.00 -3.79
C GLY A 220 -22.85 -17.32 -2.41
N GLU A 221 -21.61 -17.16 -1.97
CA GLU A 221 -21.25 -16.48 -0.71
C GLU A 221 -21.10 -14.98 -0.89
N ARG A 222 -21.13 -14.49 -2.14
CA ARG A 222 -20.91 -13.09 -2.47
C ARG A 222 -22.24 -12.35 -2.58
N VAL A 223 -22.55 -11.60 -1.54
CA VAL A 223 -23.87 -10.96 -1.33
C VAL A 223 -23.89 -9.46 -1.65
N ALA A 224 -22.74 -8.87 -2.00
CA ALA A 224 -22.57 -7.43 -2.06
C ALA A 224 -22.04 -6.90 -3.41
N VAL A 225 -22.39 -5.64 -3.69
CA VAL A 225 -21.63 -4.71 -4.54
C VAL A 225 -20.92 -3.74 -3.61
N VAL A 226 -19.61 -3.65 -3.67
CA VAL A 226 -18.80 -2.83 -2.74
C VAL A 226 -18.27 -1.60 -3.46
N PHE A 227 -18.69 -0.41 -3.03
CA PHE A 227 -18.10 0.86 -3.44
C PHE A 227 -16.96 1.21 -2.47
N GLY A 228 -15.77 0.79 -2.83
CA GLY A 228 -14.58 0.94 -1.97
C GLY A 228 -13.94 2.31 -2.12
N SER A 229 -13.45 2.86 -1.01
CA SER A 229 -12.76 4.17 -0.95
C SER A 229 -13.59 5.34 -1.52
N PHE A 230 -14.90 5.32 -1.28
CA PHE A 230 -15.85 6.35 -1.71
C PHE A 230 -15.39 7.77 -1.32
N ARG A 231 -15.50 8.72 -2.25
CA ARG A 231 -15.03 10.09 -2.15
C ARG A 231 -16.15 11.12 -2.37
N PRO A 232 -15.98 12.36 -1.88
CA PRO A 232 -16.86 13.46 -2.26
C PRO A 232 -16.93 13.65 -3.78
N GLY A 233 -18.13 13.90 -4.31
CA GLY A 233 -18.37 14.05 -5.74
C GLY A 233 -18.77 12.73 -6.45
N GLU A 234 -18.80 11.61 -5.73
CA GLU A 234 -19.23 10.30 -6.26
C GLU A 234 -20.67 9.93 -5.83
N GLU A 235 -21.40 10.86 -5.20
CA GLU A 235 -22.72 10.65 -4.64
C GLU A 235 -23.73 10.22 -5.72
N ALA A 236 -23.70 10.84 -6.89
CA ALA A 236 -24.59 10.48 -8.01
C ALA A 236 -24.36 9.04 -8.47
N THR A 237 -23.10 8.59 -8.54
CA THR A 237 -22.77 7.22 -8.91
C THR A 237 -23.25 6.22 -7.85
N ALA A 238 -23.08 6.54 -6.58
CA ALA A 238 -23.51 5.66 -5.49
C ALA A 238 -25.05 5.51 -5.46
N LEU A 239 -25.79 6.59 -5.70
CA LEU A 239 -27.26 6.56 -5.81
C LEU A 239 -27.71 5.78 -7.04
N ALA A 240 -27.16 6.04 -8.22
CA ALA A 240 -27.52 5.33 -9.44
C ALA A 240 -27.32 3.82 -9.32
N ILE A 241 -26.22 3.39 -8.68
CA ILE A 241 -25.97 1.97 -8.39
C ILE A 241 -27.02 1.44 -7.40
N ALA A 242 -27.29 2.16 -6.32
CA ALA A 242 -28.31 1.74 -5.33
C ALA A 242 -29.67 1.56 -5.96
N GLU A 243 -30.10 2.50 -6.82
CA GLU A 243 -31.38 2.44 -7.55
C GLU A 243 -31.43 1.24 -8.51
N ALA A 244 -30.36 1.01 -9.29
CA ALA A 244 -30.28 -0.11 -10.22
C ALA A 244 -30.33 -1.47 -9.51
N LEU A 245 -29.62 -1.60 -8.39
CA LEU A 245 -29.63 -2.82 -7.58
C LEU A 245 -30.97 -3.03 -6.89
N HIS A 246 -31.61 -1.96 -6.45
CA HIS A 246 -32.91 -2.02 -5.81
C HIS A 246 -34.02 -2.38 -6.80
N GLY A 247 -33.99 -1.84 -8.02
CA GLY A 247 -34.94 -2.13 -9.09
C GLY A 247 -34.87 -3.57 -9.62
N MET A 248 -33.87 -4.36 -9.20
CA MET A 248 -33.83 -5.78 -9.48
C MET A 248 -34.89 -6.50 -8.63
N GLY A 249 -36.06 -6.74 -9.19
CA GLY A 249 -37.15 -7.48 -8.57
C GLY A 249 -36.71 -8.89 -8.17
N VAL A 250 -37.35 -9.46 -7.15
CA VAL A 250 -37.30 -10.89 -6.87
C VAL A 250 -38.04 -11.62 -7.98
N GLU A 251 -37.34 -12.32 -8.88
CA GLU A 251 -38.01 -13.24 -9.80
C GLU A 251 -38.60 -14.39 -8.97
N GLU A 252 -39.92 -14.41 -8.85
CA GLU A 252 -40.66 -15.51 -8.19
C GLU A 252 -40.35 -16.82 -8.92
N GLY A 253 -39.83 -17.82 -8.20
CA GLY A 253 -39.62 -19.17 -8.72
C GLY A 253 -38.18 -19.57 -9.07
N ARG A 254 -37.18 -18.67 -8.96
CA ARG A 254 -35.77 -19.01 -9.13
C ARG A 254 -35.12 -19.28 -7.77
N PRO A 255 -34.41 -20.42 -7.58
CA PRO A 255 -33.68 -20.63 -6.34
C PRO A 255 -32.70 -19.47 -6.11
N ALA A 256 -32.76 -18.86 -4.91
CA ALA A 256 -32.01 -17.66 -4.54
C ALA A 256 -30.52 -17.95 -4.30
N THR A 257 -29.80 -18.26 -5.35
CA THR A 257 -28.33 -18.31 -5.37
C THR A 257 -27.82 -17.53 -6.61
N PRO A 258 -27.30 -16.34 -6.48
CA PRO A 258 -27.05 -15.52 -5.29
C PRO A 258 -28.30 -14.90 -4.69
N PRO A 259 -28.22 -14.22 -3.52
CA PRO A 259 -29.38 -13.62 -2.88
C PRO A 259 -30.14 -12.73 -3.88
N ALA A 260 -31.45 -12.82 -3.87
CA ALA A 260 -32.33 -12.17 -4.86
C ALA A 260 -32.12 -10.64 -4.96
N ARG A 261 -31.56 -10.01 -3.94
CA ARG A 261 -31.23 -8.59 -3.89
C ARG A 261 -29.80 -8.36 -3.40
N PRO A 262 -28.93 -7.73 -4.22
CA PRO A 262 -27.59 -7.37 -3.80
C PRO A 262 -27.59 -6.28 -2.73
N LEU A 263 -26.70 -6.40 -1.75
CA LEU A 263 -26.44 -5.33 -0.79
C LEU A 263 -25.42 -4.36 -1.38
N LEU A 264 -25.74 -3.06 -1.44
CA LEU A 264 -24.72 -2.05 -1.69
C LEU A 264 -23.97 -1.76 -0.38
N VAL A 265 -22.67 -1.99 -0.40
CA VAL A 265 -21.75 -1.61 0.68
C VAL A 265 -20.93 -0.41 0.23
N VAL A 266 -21.03 0.70 0.95
CA VAL A 266 -20.23 1.91 0.70
C VAL A 266 -19.17 2.01 1.78
N ALA A 267 -17.90 1.99 1.38
CA ALA A 267 -16.76 2.14 2.28
C ALA A 267 -16.08 3.50 2.04
N PRO A 268 -16.35 4.52 2.85
CA PRO A 268 -15.76 5.83 2.69
C PRO A 268 -14.25 5.83 2.95
N ARG A 269 -13.51 6.69 2.25
CA ARG A 269 -12.07 6.83 2.44
C ARG A 269 -11.70 7.47 3.77
N HIS A 270 -12.53 8.35 4.30
CA HIS A 270 -12.33 9.12 5.53
C HIS A 270 -13.60 9.09 6.38
N GLU A 271 -13.48 9.29 7.68
CA GLU A 271 -14.60 9.25 8.65
C GLU A 271 -15.74 10.22 8.30
N GLU A 272 -15.41 11.42 7.83
CA GLU A 272 -16.41 12.41 7.39
C GLU A 272 -17.27 11.89 6.22
N GLY A 273 -16.73 10.97 5.42
CA GLY A 273 -17.42 10.31 4.32
C GLY A 273 -18.58 9.43 4.78
N ALA A 274 -18.47 8.79 5.96
CA ALA A 274 -19.54 7.95 6.50
C ALA A 274 -20.79 8.77 6.83
N ALA A 275 -20.63 9.91 7.49
CA ALA A 275 -21.74 10.81 7.79
C ALA A 275 -22.38 11.37 6.50
N ARG A 276 -21.57 11.63 5.46
CA ARG A 276 -22.06 12.07 4.14
C ARG A 276 -22.87 10.97 3.46
N ALA A 277 -22.35 9.75 3.39
CA ALA A 277 -23.04 8.60 2.81
C ALA A 277 -24.35 8.31 3.54
N ARG A 278 -24.36 8.38 4.87
CA ARG A 278 -25.56 8.20 5.69
C ARG A 278 -26.65 9.22 5.33
N ARG A 279 -26.31 10.51 5.27
CA ARG A 279 -27.27 11.57 4.88
C ARG A 279 -27.79 11.37 3.47
N LEU A 280 -26.91 11.01 2.53
CA LEU A 280 -27.28 10.77 1.14
C LEU A 280 -28.35 9.68 1.03
N PHE A 281 -28.08 8.50 1.55
CA PHE A 281 -28.97 7.35 1.40
C PHE A 281 -30.22 7.45 2.25
N ALA A 282 -30.13 7.95 3.47
CA ALA A 282 -31.32 8.20 4.30
C ALA A 282 -32.23 9.25 3.67
N GLY A 283 -31.68 10.32 3.10
CA GLY A 283 -32.45 11.34 2.36
C GLY A 283 -33.11 10.80 1.09
N ALA A 284 -32.55 9.78 0.46
CA ALA A 284 -33.12 9.07 -0.68
C ALA A 284 -34.08 7.91 -0.28
N GLY A 285 -34.39 7.74 1.01
CA GLY A 285 -35.37 6.77 1.49
C GLY A 285 -34.80 5.35 1.74
N TYR A 286 -33.48 5.16 1.69
CA TYR A 286 -32.86 3.87 1.97
C TYR A 286 -32.74 3.63 3.47
N ALA A 287 -32.92 2.36 3.89
CA ALA A 287 -32.55 1.92 5.23
C ALA A 287 -31.03 1.75 5.31
N VAL A 288 -30.37 2.53 6.16
CA VAL A 288 -28.92 2.55 6.29
C VAL A 288 -28.47 1.69 7.45
N PHE A 289 -27.54 0.77 7.17
CA PHE A 289 -26.83 -0.04 8.16
C PHE A 289 -25.39 0.43 8.23
N GLU A 290 -24.96 0.93 9.38
CA GLU A 290 -23.57 1.34 9.56
C GLU A 290 -22.81 0.31 10.41
N ARG A 291 -21.58 0.01 9.98
CA ARG A 291 -20.60 -0.75 10.75
C ARG A 291 -19.50 0.16 11.20
N GLY A 292 -19.50 0.47 12.47
CA GLY A 292 -18.45 1.22 13.15
C GLY A 292 -17.65 0.33 14.11
N ALA A 293 -16.90 0.97 15.00
CA ALA A 293 -16.08 0.26 15.99
C ALA A 293 -16.92 -0.59 16.96
N ALA A 294 -18.13 -0.14 17.30
CA ALA A 294 -19.03 -0.87 18.20
C ALA A 294 -19.51 -2.19 17.58
N GLU A 295 -19.97 -2.15 16.32
CA GLU A 295 -20.43 -3.34 15.61
C GLU A 295 -19.27 -4.33 15.39
N ARG A 296 -18.08 -3.82 15.07
CA ARG A 296 -16.88 -4.64 14.90
C ARG A 296 -16.50 -5.41 16.17
N SER A 297 -16.79 -4.88 17.34
CA SER A 297 -16.46 -5.53 18.62
C SER A 297 -17.39 -6.69 18.99
N VAL A 298 -18.60 -6.77 18.40
CA VAL A 298 -19.64 -7.73 18.78
C VAL A 298 -19.93 -8.79 17.71
N GLU A 299 -19.63 -8.51 16.43
CA GLU A 299 -19.87 -9.47 15.36
C GLU A 299 -18.79 -9.40 14.25
N THR A 300 -18.59 -10.53 13.55
CA THR A 300 -17.70 -10.60 12.39
C THR A 300 -18.29 -9.85 11.19
N LEU A 301 -17.45 -9.43 10.22
CA LEU A 301 -17.92 -8.76 9.02
C LEU A 301 -18.88 -9.64 8.20
N PRO A 302 -18.62 -10.95 7.96
CA PRO A 302 -19.58 -11.81 7.24
C PRO A 302 -20.94 -11.91 7.91
N ALA A 303 -21.00 -12.04 9.25
CA ALA A 303 -22.24 -12.09 10.00
C ALA A 303 -23.02 -10.77 9.85
N TRP A 304 -22.34 -9.64 9.97
CA TRP A 304 -22.92 -8.32 9.79
C TRP A 304 -23.46 -8.10 8.36
N LEU A 305 -22.71 -8.51 7.32
CA LEU A 305 -23.14 -8.44 5.92
C LEU A 305 -24.38 -9.31 5.69
N SER A 306 -24.39 -10.53 6.21
CA SER A 306 -25.55 -11.44 6.11
C SER A 306 -26.80 -10.84 6.76
N ARG A 307 -26.66 -10.25 7.94
CA ARG A 307 -27.75 -9.55 8.63
C ARG A 307 -28.21 -8.31 7.88
N ALA A 308 -27.28 -7.53 7.32
CA ALA A 308 -27.63 -6.38 6.48
C ALA A 308 -28.34 -6.79 5.19
N ALA A 309 -28.01 -7.93 4.60
CA ALA A 309 -28.62 -8.46 3.37
C ALA A 309 -29.98 -9.13 3.59
N SER A 310 -30.31 -9.60 4.81
CA SER A 310 -31.49 -10.46 5.09
C SER A 310 -32.83 -9.75 5.21
N GLY A 311 -32.95 -8.45 5.01
CA GLY A 311 -34.18 -7.70 5.21
C GLY A 311 -35.00 -7.42 3.97
N ALA A 312 -36.30 -7.19 4.16
CA ALA A 312 -37.28 -6.92 3.11
C ALA A 312 -37.22 -5.50 2.50
N ARG A 313 -36.48 -4.56 3.10
CA ARG A 313 -36.39 -3.16 2.68
C ARG A 313 -35.12 -2.90 1.89
N THR A 314 -35.15 -1.86 1.03
CA THR A 314 -33.99 -1.31 0.35
C THR A 314 -32.92 -0.90 1.38
N ARG A 315 -31.78 -1.56 1.36
CA ARG A 315 -30.73 -1.36 2.35
C ARG A 315 -29.43 -0.97 1.68
N VAL A 316 -28.74 -0.04 2.33
CA VAL A 316 -27.36 0.29 2.02
C VAL A 316 -26.54 0.11 3.29
N ALA A 317 -25.43 -0.57 3.17
CA ALA A 317 -24.48 -0.76 4.26
C ALA A 317 -23.35 0.26 4.15
N ILE A 318 -22.98 0.90 5.27
CA ILE A 318 -21.84 1.81 5.34
C ILE A 318 -20.77 1.17 6.18
N LEU A 319 -19.60 0.92 5.60
CA LEU A 319 -18.44 0.35 6.27
C LEU A 319 -17.51 1.49 6.70
N SER A 320 -17.68 1.98 7.93
CA SER A 320 -16.89 3.09 8.50
C SER A 320 -15.67 2.64 9.31
N THR A 321 -15.43 1.33 9.38
CA THR A 321 -14.26 0.75 10.04
C THR A 321 -13.02 0.78 9.15
N HIS A 322 -11.84 0.93 9.76
CA HIS A 322 -10.58 0.80 9.05
C HIS A 322 -10.09 -0.65 8.96
N GLY A 323 -9.59 -1.05 7.79
CA GLY A 323 -8.93 -2.34 7.57
C GLY A 323 -9.85 -3.51 7.23
N GLU A 324 -11.17 -3.32 7.18
CA GLU A 324 -12.14 -4.36 6.81
C GLU A 324 -12.54 -4.35 5.31
N LEU A 325 -12.11 -3.33 4.55
CA LEU A 325 -12.43 -3.23 3.11
C LEU A 325 -11.92 -4.44 2.30
N PRO A 326 -10.70 -4.98 2.52
CA PRO A 326 -10.26 -6.18 1.83
C PRO A 326 -11.20 -7.38 2.08
N GLU A 327 -11.63 -7.61 3.32
CA GLU A 327 -12.57 -8.68 3.67
C GLU A 327 -13.95 -8.43 3.04
N ALA A 328 -14.41 -7.17 2.95
CA ALA A 328 -15.66 -6.85 2.27
C ALA A 328 -15.63 -7.25 0.78
N TYR A 329 -14.46 -7.15 0.12
CA TYR A 329 -14.31 -7.63 -1.26
C TYR A 329 -14.40 -9.16 -1.40
N ASP A 330 -14.11 -9.92 -0.35
CA ASP A 330 -14.33 -11.37 -0.35
C ASP A 330 -15.81 -11.72 -0.50
N HIS A 331 -16.70 -10.84 -0.03
CA HIS A 331 -18.16 -10.98 -0.12
C HIS A 331 -18.79 -10.18 -1.27
N ALA A 332 -17.97 -9.58 -2.15
CA ALA A 332 -18.44 -8.78 -3.26
C ALA A 332 -18.43 -9.55 -4.59
N ARG A 333 -19.52 -9.46 -5.36
CA ARG A 333 -19.55 -9.86 -6.78
C ARG A 333 -18.98 -8.79 -7.69
N VAL A 334 -19.08 -7.52 -7.29
CA VAL A 334 -18.60 -6.36 -8.04
C VAL A 334 -18.02 -5.35 -7.07
N ALA A 335 -16.88 -4.78 -7.42
CA ALA A 335 -16.30 -3.65 -6.74
C ALA A 335 -16.37 -2.39 -7.61
N ILE A 336 -16.77 -1.27 -7.00
CA ILE A 336 -16.67 0.05 -7.61
C ILE A 336 -15.45 0.73 -7.02
N VAL A 337 -14.55 1.21 -7.88
CA VAL A 337 -13.30 1.83 -7.45
C VAL A 337 -13.51 3.32 -7.18
N GLY A 338 -13.47 3.72 -5.92
CA GLY A 338 -13.64 5.11 -5.52
C GLY A 338 -12.51 6.02 -5.98
N GLY A 339 -12.80 7.32 -6.08
CA GLY A 339 -11.90 8.32 -6.64
C GLY A 339 -11.77 8.25 -8.16
N THR A 340 -12.61 7.44 -8.84
CA THR A 340 -12.63 7.33 -10.30
C THR A 340 -13.83 8.01 -10.94
N PHE A 341 -14.89 8.29 -10.20
CA PHE A 341 -16.05 9.05 -10.66
C PHE A 341 -15.99 10.53 -10.27
N ALA A 342 -14.93 10.93 -9.57
CA ALA A 342 -14.56 12.31 -9.27
C ALA A 342 -13.04 12.47 -9.52
N PRO A 343 -12.51 13.69 -9.74
CA PRO A 343 -11.16 13.94 -10.25
C PRO A 343 -10.07 13.72 -9.18
N PHE A 344 -10.03 12.54 -8.59
CA PHE A 344 -8.98 12.10 -7.63
C PHE A 344 -7.95 11.14 -8.25
N GLY A 345 -8.12 10.75 -9.53
CA GLY A 345 -7.20 9.86 -10.23
C GLY A 345 -7.35 8.36 -9.93
N GLY A 346 -8.25 8.00 -9.02
CA GLY A 346 -8.59 6.62 -8.68
C GLY A 346 -7.77 6.01 -7.54
N HIS A 347 -8.44 5.19 -6.72
CA HIS A 347 -7.79 4.28 -5.79
C HIS A 347 -7.40 2.98 -6.49
N THR A 348 -6.53 2.18 -5.86
CA THR A 348 -6.04 0.95 -6.49
C THR A 348 -7.15 -0.08 -6.71
N PRO A 349 -7.32 -0.60 -7.95
CA PRO A 349 -8.28 -1.69 -8.22
C PRO A 349 -7.72 -3.05 -7.80
N LEU A 350 -6.41 -3.15 -7.53
CA LEU A 350 -5.74 -4.42 -7.24
C LEU A 350 -6.16 -5.03 -5.91
N GLU A 351 -6.61 -4.22 -4.95
CA GLU A 351 -7.09 -4.73 -3.67
C GLU A 351 -8.35 -5.60 -3.87
N ALA A 352 -9.30 -5.14 -4.67
CA ALA A 352 -10.48 -5.92 -5.03
C ALA A 352 -10.13 -7.10 -5.95
N ALA A 353 -9.30 -6.86 -6.97
CA ALA A 353 -8.91 -7.87 -7.95
C ALA A 353 -8.15 -9.05 -7.31
N SER A 354 -7.29 -8.79 -6.30
CA SER A 354 -6.58 -9.84 -5.55
C SER A 354 -7.50 -10.76 -4.73
N ARG A 355 -8.73 -10.31 -4.48
CA ARG A 355 -9.80 -11.06 -3.81
C ARG A 355 -10.75 -11.73 -4.81
N GLY A 356 -10.40 -11.75 -6.10
CA GLY A 356 -11.25 -12.26 -7.15
C GLY A 356 -12.53 -11.45 -7.36
N CYS A 357 -12.52 -10.18 -7.00
CA CYS A 357 -13.65 -9.29 -7.21
C CYS A 357 -13.44 -8.48 -8.49
N PRO A 358 -14.29 -8.63 -9.53
CA PRO A 358 -14.27 -7.80 -10.72
C PRO A 358 -14.53 -6.34 -10.38
N VAL A 359 -13.93 -5.42 -11.13
CA VAL A 359 -13.95 -3.99 -10.80
C VAL A 359 -14.62 -3.13 -11.87
N ILE A 360 -15.33 -2.10 -11.44
CA ILE A 360 -15.84 -1.03 -12.28
C ILE A 360 -15.18 0.27 -11.85
N ALA A 361 -14.65 1.02 -12.80
CA ALA A 361 -14.01 2.31 -12.57
C ALA A 361 -14.64 3.39 -13.44
N GLY A 362 -14.56 4.64 -12.97
CA GLY A 362 -15.01 5.81 -13.72
C GLY A 362 -13.94 6.42 -14.63
N PRO A 363 -14.23 7.57 -15.25
CA PRO A 363 -13.36 8.21 -16.22
C PRO A 363 -12.06 8.79 -15.63
N TYR A 364 -12.03 9.09 -14.31
CA TYR A 364 -10.87 9.68 -13.64
C TYR A 364 -9.96 8.60 -13.02
N HIS A 365 -9.27 7.82 -13.88
CA HIS A 365 -8.48 6.67 -13.42
C HIS A 365 -6.99 6.75 -13.80
N ASP A 366 -6.48 7.92 -14.13
CA ASP A 366 -5.11 8.12 -14.64
C ASP A 366 -4.03 7.54 -13.71
N ALA A 367 -4.19 7.72 -12.39
CA ALA A 367 -3.22 7.22 -11.42
C ALA A 367 -3.17 5.68 -11.36
N VAL A 368 -4.20 4.99 -11.82
CA VAL A 368 -4.33 3.53 -11.76
C VAL A 368 -4.53 2.89 -13.14
N ALA A 369 -4.34 3.66 -14.23
CA ALA A 369 -4.57 3.23 -15.60
C ALA A 369 -3.86 1.92 -15.97
N ARG A 370 -2.61 1.74 -15.55
CA ARG A 370 -1.82 0.50 -15.80
C ARG A 370 -2.48 -0.72 -15.14
N ALA A 371 -2.86 -0.60 -13.89
CA ALA A 371 -3.48 -1.71 -13.14
C ALA A 371 -4.87 -2.02 -13.69
N LEU A 372 -5.67 -0.98 -13.91
CA LEU A 372 -7.02 -1.12 -14.47
C LEU A 372 -7.00 -1.72 -15.87
N GLY A 373 -6.10 -1.25 -16.75
CA GLY A 373 -5.91 -1.79 -18.09
C GLY A 373 -5.49 -3.26 -18.10
N ALA A 374 -4.65 -3.69 -17.15
CA ALA A 374 -4.29 -5.09 -17.02
C ALA A 374 -5.48 -5.97 -16.61
N ILE A 375 -6.32 -5.50 -15.69
CA ILE A 375 -7.52 -6.23 -15.24
C ILE A 375 -8.58 -6.26 -16.38
N ALA A 376 -8.74 -5.16 -17.10
CA ALA A 376 -9.72 -5.03 -18.18
C ALA A 376 -9.39 -5.89 -19.41
N ARG A 377 -8.12 -6.10 -19.71
CA ARG A 377 -7.65 -6.88 -20.89
C ARG A 377 -8.31 -8.25 -21.00
N ASP A 378 -8.51 -8.91 -19.89
CA ASP A 378 -9.10 -10.25 -19.81
C ASP A 378 -10.56 -10.22 -19.34
N GLY A 379 -11.18 -9.04 -19.31
CA GLY A 379 -12.57 -8.88 -18.92
C GLY A 379 -12.84 -8.79 -17.41
N GLY A 380 -11.81 -8.64 -16.57
CA GLY A 380 -11.96 -8.50 -15.11
C GLY A 380 -12.32 -7.08 -14.66
N ALA A 381 -12.29 -6.10 -15.57
CA ALA A 381 -12.68 -4.73 -15.27
C ALA A 381 -13.54 -4.11 -16.39
N ALA A 382 -14.36 -3.13 -16.03
CA ALA A 382 -15.05 -2.22 -16.93
C ALA A 382 -14.77 -0.76 -16.57
N ILE A 383 -14.70 0.10 -17.58
CA ILE A 383 -14.62 1.55 -17.42
C ILE A 383 -15.96 2.13 -17.81
N ALA A 384 -16.65 2.77 -16.88
CA ALA A 384 -17.94 3.40 -17.08
C ALA A 384 -17.75 4.92 -17.20
N PRO A 385 -18.23 5.55 -18.28
CA PRO A 385 -18.01 6.98 -18.49
C PRO A 385 -18.83 7.87 -17.55
N ASP A 386 -19.91 7.36 -17.00
CA ASP A 386 -20.87 8.11 -16.18
C ASP A 386 -21.57 7.21 -15.12
N PRO A 387 -22.30 7.80 -14.15
CA PRO A 387 -23.03 7.07 -13.13
C PRO A 387 -24.03 6.05 -13.65
N ALA A 388 -24.77 6.37 -14.71
CA ALA A 388 -25.81 5.49 -15.28
C ALA A 388 -25.18 4.25 -15.92
N SER A 389 -24.07 4.42 -16.64
CA SER A 389 -23.29 3.33 -17.23
C SER A 389 -22.70 2.42 -16.14
N ALA A 390 -22.18 2.99 -15.03
CA ALA A 390 -21.68 2.21 -13.90
C ALA A 390 -22.77 1.35 -13.26
N ALA A 391 -23.95 1.94 -13.06
CA ALA A 391 -25.11 1.26 -12.52
C ALA A 391 -25.61 0.13 -13.43
N ALA A 392 -25.66 0.37 -14.74
CA ALA A 392 -26.05 -0.62 -15.73
C ALA A 392 -25.09 -1.82 -15.77
N VAL A 393 -23.76 -1.57 -15.75
CA VAL A 393 -22.74 -2.62 -15.70
C VAL A 393 -22.84 -3.40 -14.40
N ALA A 394 -22.96 -2.73 -13.25
CA ALA A 394 -23.09 -3.40 -11.95
C ALA A 394 -24.31 -4.32 -11.90
N ALA A 395 -25.46 -3.85 -12.38
CA ALA A 395 -26.70 -4.63 -12.45
C ALA A 395 -26.61 -5.80 -13.44
N SER A 396 -25.94 -5.60 -14.58
CA SER A 396 -25.70 -6.67 -15.56
C SER A 396 -24.79 -7.75 -14.98
N TRP A 397 -23.65 -7.37 -14.40
CA TRP A 397 -22.69 -8.30 -13.82
C TRP A 397 -23.22 -9.06 -12.60
N TRP A 398 -24.19 -8.48 -11.91
CA TRP A 398 -24.88 -9.19 -10.84
C TRP A 398 -25.74 -10.34 -11.35
N ARG A 399 -26.42 -10.16 -12.47
CA ARG A 399 -27.42 -11.11 -13.01
C ARG A 399 -26.84 -12.14 -13.97
N ASP A 400 -25.80 -11.79 -14.73
CA ASP A 400 -25.23 -12.67 -15.72
C ASP A 400 -24.38 -13.79 -15.10
N GLY A 401 -24.22 -14.89 -15.79
CA GLY A 401 -23.38 -16.03 -15.35
C GLY A 401 -21.87 -15.82 -15.54
N GLY A 402 -21.44 -14.61 -15.86
CA GLY A 402 -20.04 -14.30 -16.20
C GLY A 402 -19.12 -14.04 -15.01
N PHE A 403 -19.60 -14.14 -13.76
CA PHE A 403 -18.80 -13.84 -12.56
C PHE A 403 -17.52 -14.66 -12.49
N ALA A 404 -17.59 -15.97 -12.66
CA ALA A 404 -16.42 -16.86 -12.54
C ALA A 404 -15.29 -16.47 -13.52
N ALA A 405 -15.63 -16.15 -14.77
CA ALA A 405 -14.66 -15.74 -15.78
C ALA A 405 -14.01 -14.40 -15.41
N ARG A 406 -14.81 -13.39 -15.00
CA ARG A 406 -14.33 -12.08 -14.57
C ARG A 406 -13.49 -12.16 -13.30
N SER A 407 -13.90 -12.98 -12.35
CA SER A 407 -13.14 -13.22 -11.11
C SER A 407 -11.76 -13.80 -11.41
N GLN A 408 -11.68 -14.81 -12.28
CA GLN A 408 -10.41 -15.39 -12.69
C GLN A 408 -9.54 -14.38 -13.46
N ALA A 409 -10.12 -13.55 -14.32
CA ALA A 409 -9.39 -12.51 -15.02
C ALA A 409 -8.80 -11.49 -14.03
N ALA A 410 -9.59 -11.03 -13.05
CA ALA A 410 -9.13 -10.12 -11.99
C ALA A 410 -7.98 -10.72 -11.17
N LEU A 411 -8.11 -11.98 -10.76
CA LEU A 411 -7.06 -12.71 -10.03
C LEU A 411 -5.77 -12.85 -10.83
N ARG A 412 -5.87 -13.25 -12.13
CA ARG A 412 -4.68 -13.36 -12.99
C ARG A 412 -3.96 -12.02 -13.12
N ALA A 413 -4.70 -10.94 -13.36
CA ALA A 413 -4.13 -9.61 -13.47
C ALA A 413 -3.46 -9.17 -12.16
N ALA A 414 -4.12 -9.36 -11.01
CA ALA A 414 -3.56 -9.04 -9.71
C ALA A 414 -2.26 -9.82 -9.44
N ARG A 415 -2.25 -11.13 -9.74
CA ARG A 415 -1.05 -11.98 -9.60
C ARG A 415 0.08 -11.57 -10.54
N SER A 416 -0.22 -11.14 -11.76
CA SER A 416 0.79 -10.72 -12.73
C SER A 416 1.47 -9.40 -12.34
N LEU A 417 0.72 -8.49 -11.73
CA LEU A 417 1.22 -7.19 -11.27
C LEU A 417 1.82 -7.26 -9.86
N GLY A 418 1.34 -8.17 -9.04
CA GLY A 418 1.83 -8.43 -7.69
C GLY A 418 3.04 -9.36 -7.66
N GLY A 419 3.35 -9.92 -6.47
CA GLY A 419 4.44 -10.85 -6.24
C GLY A 419 5.81 -10.18 -6.17
N ALA A 420 5.86 -8.88 -5.97
CA ALA A 420 7.10 -8.11 -5.83
C ALA A 420 7.90 -8.58 -4.61
N ALA A 421 7.23 -8.80 -3.49
CA ALA A 421 7.87 -9.28 -2.27
C ALA A 421 8.47 -10.69 -2.45
N ARG A 422 7.74 -11.62 -3.07
CA ARG A 422 8.22 -12.98 -3.35
C ARG A 422 9.46 -12.95 -4.26
N ARG A 423 9.39 -12.25 -5.40
CA ARG A 423 10.54 -12.10 -6.31
C ARG A 423 11.72 -11.40 -5.63
N GLY A 424 11.42 -10.47 -4.73
CA GLY A 424 12.43 -9.80 -3.91
C GLY A 424 13.15 -10.77 -2.98
N LEU A 425 12.42 -11.64 -2.29
CA LEU A 425 12.98 -12.68 -1.42
C LEU A 425 13.85 -13.67 -2.21
N GLU A 426 13.36 -14.17 -3.35
CA GLU A 426 14.13 -15.02 -4.26
C GLU A 426 15.46 -14.38 -4.71
N ALA A 427 15.44 -13.07 -5.00
CA ALA A 427 16.65 -12.34 -5.33
C ALA A 427 17.61 -12.17 -4.14
N LEU A 428 17.07 -11.92 -2.93
CA LEU A 428 17.89 -11.86 -1.71
C LEU A 428 18.57 -13.20 -1.40
N GLU A 429 17.86 -14.32 -1.59
CA GLU A 429 18.44 -15.67 -1.45
C GLU A 429 19.57 -15.87 -2.45
N ALA A 430 19.36 -15.55 -3.73
CA ALA A 430 20.38 -15.64 -4.77
C ALA A 430 21.61 -14.76 -4.47
N TRP A 431 21.42 -13.63 -3.80
CA TRP A 431 22.51 -12.75 -3.36
C TRP A 431 23.10 -13.13 -1.99
N ARG A 432 22.56 -14.16 -1.33
CA ARG A 432 22.95 -14.61 0.03
C ARG A 432 22.79 -13.50 1.09
N LEU A 433 21.69 -12.74 0.96
CA LEU A 433 21.33 -11.65 1.86
C LEU A 433 20.15 -11.99 2.78
N VAL A 434 19.59 -13.18 2.68
CA VAL A 434 18.63 -13.71 3.67
C VAL A 434 19.45 -14.22 4.85
N PRO A 435 19.16 -13.78 6.10
CA PRO A 435 19.87 -14.26 7.30
C PRO A 435 19.58 -15.72 7.59
#